data_c30303289a8605cf9515ca638ce8558b
#
_entry.id   c30303289a8605cf9515ca638ce8558b
#
_cell.length_a   1.000
_cell.length_b   1.000
_cell.length_c   1.000
_cell.angle_alpha   90.00
_cell.angle_beta   90.00
_cell.angle_gamma   90.00
#
_symmetry.space_group_name_H-M   'P 1'
#
loop_
_entity.id
_entity.type
_entity.pdbx_description
1 polymer ?
#
loop_
_entity_poly.entity_id
_entity_poly.type
_entity_poly.pdbx_seq_one_letter_code
_entity_poly.pdbx_strand_id
1 'polypeptide(L)'
;MWLWRIIYSMNIFYLDKDAKTSAEMHLDKHCSKMLVEYAQLMSTAHRVLDGTEYYDKNKIGSKIKRWRHEVWLRQSINNYAFLYEMWCHLHDEFVIRYGKDHMSFVKLKEVLKNPPRNCGDSPFTQPTQAMPDDVKHSDSITAYRNYYKKYKQHIAAWKTVTPSWYTV
;
A
#
# COMPACT_ATOMS: atom_id res chain seq x y z
N MET A 1 -26.44 -14.38 15.35
CA MET A 1 -25.31 -14.90 14.55
C MET A 1 -24.61 -13.72 13.88
N TRP A 2 -23.51 -13.28 14.44
CA TRP A 2 -22.76 -12.15 13.95
C TRP A 2 -21.82 -12.65 12.86
N LEU A 3 -22.21 -12.47 11.61
CA LEU A 3 -21.32 -12.58 10.46
C LEU A 3 -20.26 -11.51 10.59
N TRP A 4 -19.06 -11.91 10.95
CA TRP A 4 -17.87 -11.10 10.79
C TRP A 4 -17.74 -10.79 9.30
N ARG A 5 -18.26 -9.64 8.89
CA ARG A 5 -17.79 -9.03 7.66
C ARG A 5 -16.30 -8.80 7.87
N ILE A 6 -15.49 -9.68 7.33
CA ILE A 6 -14.10 -9.38 7.04
C ILE A 6 -14.17 -8.19 6.08
N ILE A 7 -14.16 -7.01 6.66
CA ILE A 7 -13.93 -5.79 5.90
C ILE A 7 -12.52 -5.99 5.39
N TYR A 8 -12.37 -6.31 4.12
CA TYR A 8 -11.10 -6.26 3.44
C TYR A 8 -10.64 -4.81 3.47
N SER A 9 -10.02 -4.42 4.56
CA SER A 9 -9.34 -3.15 4.64
C SER A 9 -8.09 -3.27 3.80
N MET A 10 -7.96 -2.42 2.77
CA MET A 10 -6.71 -2.29 2.03
C MET A 10 -5.67 -1.75 3.00
N ASN A 11 -4.59 -2.50 3.22
CA ASN A 11 -3.50 -2.11 4.09
C ASN A 11 -2.38 -1.44 3.30
N ILE A 12 -1.68 -0.53 3.95
CA ILE A 12 -0.36 -0.09 3.54
C ILE A 12 0.62 -0.78 4.47
N PHE A 13 1.30 -1.80 3.99
CA PHE A 13 2.26 -2.54 4.81
C PHE A 13 3.53 -1.73 5.02
N TYR A 14 3.52 -0.96 6.09
CA TYR A 14 4.62 -0.10 6.52
C TYR A 14 5.62 -0.90 7.36
N LEU A 15 6.55 -1.57 6.68
CA LEU A 15 7.46 -2.53 7.30
C LEU A 15 8.83 -1.92 7.65
N ASP A 16 9.15 -0.77 7.08
CA ASP A 16 10.33 0.03 7.37
C ASP A 16 10.05 1.51 7.07
N LYS A 17 10.82 2.41 7.68
CA LYS A 17 10.75 3.85 7.41
C LYS A 17 11.26 4.23 6.02
N ASP A 18 12.18 3.45 5.48
CA ASP A 18 12.69 3.58 4.12
C ASP A 18 11.76 2.87 3.14
N ALA A 19 11.27 3.60 2.13
CA ALA A 19 10.29 3.09 1.18
C ALA A 19 10.79 1.87 0.40
N LYS A 20 12.05 1.87 -0.01
CA LYS A 20 12.68 0.74 -0.70
C LYS A 20 12.76 -0.47 0.20
N THR A 21 13.31 -0.31 1.38
CA THR A 21 13.44 -1.39 2.38
C THR A 21 12.08 -1.97 2.75
N SER A 22 11.08 -1.11 2.95
CA SER A 22 9.70 -1.57 3.21
C SER A 22 9.14 -2.40 2.05
N ALA A 23 9.39 -1.99 0.81
CA ALA A 23 8.98 -2.75 -0.38
C ALA A 23 9.66 -4.13 -0.46
N GLU A 24 10.96 -4.19 -0.23
CA GLU A 24 11.75 -5.43 -0.21
C GLU A 24 11.27 -6.43 0.85
N MET A 25 10.71 -5.93 1.96
CA MET A 25 10.19 -6.75 3.07
C MET A 25 8.78 -7.32 2.81
N HIS A 26 8.07 -6.90 1.76
CA HIS A 26 6.77 -7.49 1.43
C HIS A 26 6.91 -8.97 1.11
N LEU A 27 6.06 -9.81 1.73
CA LEU A 27 5.99 -11.22 1.36
C LEU A 27 5.50 -11.40 -0.09
N ASP A 28 5.78 -12.53 -0.71
CA ASP A 28 5.58 -12.75 -2.15
C ASP A 28 4.14 -12.46 -2.62
N LYS A 29 3.14 -12.94 -1.90
CA LYS A 29 1.74 -12.67 -2.24
C LYS A 29 1.38 -11.18 -2.14
N HIS A 30 1.95 -10.47 -1.16
CA HIS A 30 1.75 -9.03 -1.03
C HIS A 30 2.52 -8.25 -2.09
N CYS A 31 3.70 -8.71 -2.49
CA CYS A 31 4.46 -8.08 -3.58
C CYS A 31 3.62 -7.98 -4.86
N SER A 32 2.89 -9.03 -5.21
CA SER A 32 1.99 -9.02 -6.36
C SER A 32 0.69 -8.24 -6.10
N LYS A 33 -0.02 -8.59 -5.02
CA LYS A 33 -1.35 -8.05 -4.71
C LYS A 33 -1.33 -6.55 -4.47
N MET A 34 -0.34 -6.05 -3.74
CA MET A 34 -0.29 -4.65 -3.32
C MET A 34 0.10 -3.71 -4.46
N LEU A 35 0.66 -4.20 -5.56
CA LEU A 35 0.83 -3.39 -6.77
C LEU A 35 -0.52 -2.93 -7.35
N VAL A 36 -1.56 -3.74 -7.20
CA VAL A 36 -2.94 -3.35 -7.56
C VAL A 36 -3.55 -2.45 -6.48
N GLU A 37 -3.47 -2.85 -5.21
CA GLU A 37 -4.17 -2.17 -4.14
C GLU A 37 -3.59 -0.78 -3.84
N TYR A 38 -2.27 -0.59 -3.88
CA TYR A 38 -1.66 0.72 -3.73
C TYR A 38 -2.01 1.66 -4.88
N ALA A 39 -2.05 1.15 -6.11
CA ALA A 39 -2.53 1.92 -7.25
C ALA A 39 -4.00 2.32 -7.09
N GLN A 40 -4.84 1.44 -6.56
CA GLN A 40 -6.25 1.74 -6.27
C GLN A 40 -6.39 2.82 -5.19
N LEU A 41 -5.58 2.77 -4.14
CA LEU A 41 -5.57 3.81 -3.09
C LEU A 41 -5.19 5.18 -3.66
N MET A 42 -4.13 5.24 -4.45
CA MET A 42 -3.69 6.49 -5.09
C MET A 42 -4.73 7.00 -6.11
N SER A 43 -5.31 6.13 -6.92
CA SER A 43 -6.37 6.50 -7.86
C SER A 43 -7.61 7.03 -7.14
N THR A 44 -7.98 6.44 -6.01
CA THR A 44 -9.09 6.91 -5.19
C THR A 44 -8.82 8.29 -4.60
N ALA A 45 -7.58 8.55 -4.12
CA ALA A 45 -7.19 9.88 -3.63
C ALA A 45 -7.34 10.95 -4.71
N HIS A 46 -6.91 10.69 -5.94
CA HIS A 46 -7.10 11.61 -7.06
C HIS A 46 -8.58 11.85 -7.35
N ARG A 47 -9.40 10.82 -7.41
CA ARG A 47 -10.84 10.93 -7.70
C ARG A 47 -11.58 11.74 -6.66
N VAL A 48 -11.26 11.52 -5.39
CA VAL A 48 -11.92 12.22 -4.27
C VAL A 48 -11.53 13.69 -4.22
N LEU A 49 -10.28 14.01 -4.47
CA LEU A 49 -9.77 15.38 -4.32
C LEU A 49 -9.93 16.23 -5.59
N ASP A 50 -9.69 15.65 -6.75
CA ASP A 50 -9.62 16.39 -8.03
C ASP A 50 -10.76 16.05 -8.99
N GLY A 51 -11.67 15.12 -8.63
CA GLY A 51 -12.79 14.68 -9.45
C GLY A 51 -12.48 13.44 -10.30
N THR A 52 -13.52 12.86 -10.88
CA THR A 52 -13.43 11.55 -11.54
C THR A 52 -13.25 11.63 -13.07
N GLU A 53 -13.58 12.74 -13.69
CA GLU A 53 -13.67 12.88 -15.14
C GLU A 53 -12.38 12.48 -15.88
N TYR A 54 -11.24 12.94 -15.40
CA TYR A 54 -9.94 12.60 -16.01
C TYR A 54 -9.66 11.10 -15.98
N TYR A 55 -9.93 10.46 -14.85
CA TYR A 55 -9.62 9.04 -14.64
C TYR A 55 -10.59 8.14 -15.40
N ASP A 56 -11.86 8.49 -15.47
CA ASP A 56 -12.86 7.75 -16.24
C ASP A 56 -12.57 7.81 -17.74
N LYS A 57 -12.21 8.97 -18.25
CA LYS A 57 -11.81 9.17 -19.65
C LYS A 57 -10.60 8.30 -20.04
N ASN A 58 -9.64 8.15 -19.14
CA ASN A 58 -8.44 7.36 -19.36
C ASN A 58 -8.59 5.88 -18.94
N LYS A 59 -9.80 5.46 -18.56
CA LYS A 59 -10.10 4.09 -18.07
C LYS A 59 -9.19 3.67 -16.90
N ILE A 60 -8.75 4.64 -16.11
CA ILE A 60 -7.93 4.41 -14.92
C ILE A 60 -8.90 4.18 -13.78
N GLY A 61 -9.20 2.93 -13.53
CA GLY A 61 -10.30 2.70 -12.65
C GLY A 61 -10.03 1.86 -11.43
N SER A 62 -10.35 2.37 -10.32
CA SER A 62 -11.09 1.61 -9.32
C SER A 62 -12.31 2.43 -8.93
N LYS A 63 -13.43 1.75 -8.68
CA LYS A 63 -14.60 2.38 -8.08
C LYS A 63 -14.16 3.04 -6.78
N ILE A 64 -14.61 4.26 -6.52
CA ILE A 64 -14.32 4.99 -5.28
C ILE A 64 -14.73 4.10 -4.10
N LYS A 65 -13.73 3.68 -3.33
CA LYS A 65 -13.94 2.98 -2.07
C LYS A 65 -13.37 3.86 -0.96
N ARG A 66 -14.20 4.21 0.01
CA ARG A 66 -13.78 4.97 1.19
C ARG A 66 -13.07 4.01 2.16
N TRP A 67 -11.74 3.99 2.12
CA TRP A 67 -10.90 3.21 3.01
C TRP A 67 -10.15 4.14 3.96
N ARG A 68 -9.87 3.69 5.17
CA ARG A 68 -9.13 4.49 6.16
C ARG A 68 -7.75 4.92 5.68
N HIS A 69 -7.05 4.05 4.96
CA HIS A 69 -5.73 4.36 4.39
C HIS A 69 -5.79 5.40 3.27
N GLU A 70 -6.86 5.42 2.52
CA GLU A 70 -7.07 6.44 1.50
C GLU A 70 -7.25 7.83 2.15
N VAL A 71 -7.91 7.91 3.31
CA VAL A 71 -7.98 9.15 4.09
C VAL A 71 -6.58 9.61 4.51
N TRP A 72 -5.75 8.72 5.02
CA TRP A 72 -4.35 9.01 5.36
C TRP A 72 -3.58 9.56 4.16
N LEU A 73 -3.78 8.96 3.00
CA LEU A 73 -3.10 9.35 1.76
C LEU A 73 -3.46 10.77 1.30
N ARG A 74 -4.74 11.17 1.48
CA ARG A 74 -5.24 12.50 1.11
C ARG A 74 -4.78 13.64 2.03
N GLN A 75 -4.34 13.30 3.22
CA GLN A 75 -3.94 14.29 4.24
C GLN A 75 -2.63 14.99 3.90
N SER A 76 -1.75 14.37 3.12
CA SER A 76 -0.41 14.90 2.90
C SER A 76 0.20 14.44 1.57
N ILE A 77 0.76 15.40 0.85
CA ILE A 77 1.62 15.11 -0.31
C ILE A 77 2.83 14.23 0.09
N ASN A 78 3.30 14.35 1.32
CA ASN A 78 4.40 13.54 1.84
C ASN A 78 3.97 12.08 2.07
N ASN A 79 2.74 11.87 2.54
CA ASN A 79 2.16 10.53 2.66
C ASN A 79 1.98 9.88 1.28
N TYR A 80 1.46 10.66 0.32
CA TYR A 80 1.31 10.20 -1.06
C TYR A 80 2.65 9.86 -1.71
N ALA A 81 3.64 10.72 -1.57
CA ALA A 81 4.97 10.52 -2.13
C ALA A 81 5.64 9.25 -1.57
N PHE A 82 5.51 9.01 -0.26
CA PHE A 82 6.01 7.78 0.35
C PHE A 82 5.37 6.53 -0.26
N LEU A 83 4.05 6.51 -0.40
CA LEU A 83 3.36 5.35 -0.98
C LEU A 83 3.75 5.14 -2.45
N TYR A 84 3.83 6.22 -3.23
CA TYR A 84 4.25 6.14 -4.63
C TYR A 84 5.67 5.59 -4.75
N GLU A 85 6.60 6.09 -3.96
CA GLU A 85 7.99 5.60 -3.94
C GLU A 85 8.06 4.12 -3.55
N MET A 86 7.38 3.72 -2.47
CA MET A 86 7.31 2.32 -2.07
C MET A 86 6.67 1.44 -3.16
N TRP A 87 5.64 1.91 -3.84
CA TRP A 87 5.00 1.21 -4.95
C TRP A 87 5.94 1.01 -6.15
N CYS A 88 6.77 2.01 -6.46
CA CYS A 88 7.80 1.88 -7.50
C CYS A 88 8.83 0.79 -7.14
N HIS A 89 9.35 0.82 -5.92
CA HIS A 89 10.28 -0.20 -5.45
C HIS A 89 9.64 -1.59 -5.32
N LEU A 90 8.35 -1.64 -5.00
CA LEU A 90 7.61 -2.91 -4.98
C LEU A 90 7.50 -3.52 -6.37
N HIS A 91 7.37 -2.70 -7.42
CA HIS A 91 7.43 -3.17 -8.78
C HIS A 91 8.83 -3.69 -9.15
N ASP A 92 9.90 -3.03 -8.72
CA ASP A 92 11.27 -3.52 -8.92
C ASP A 92 11.43 -4.91 -8.29
N GLU A 93 10.94 -5.09 -7.05
CA GLU A 93 10.90 -6.38 -6.37
C GLU A 93 10.07 -7.42 -7.14
N PHE A 94 8.93 -7.03 -7.68
CA PHE A 94 8.10 -7.92 -8.49
C PHE A 94 8.85 -8.40 -9.74
N VAL A 95 9.56 -7.52 -10.43
CA VAL A 95 10.38 -7.89 -11.60
C VAL A 95 11.50 -8.86 -11.21
N ILE A 96 12.18 -8.60 -10.09
CA ILE A 96 13.23 -9.49 -9.57
C ILE A 96 12.65 -10.87 -9.25
N ARG A 97 11.50 -10.94 -8.58
CA ARG A 97 10.88 -12.19 -8.11
C ARG A 97 10.19 -12.98 -9.22
N TYR A 98 9.61 -12.32 -10.22
CA TYR A 98 8.74 -12.96 -11.23
C TYR A 98 9.19 -12.79 -12.68
N GLY A 99 10.23 -12.01 -12.95
CA GLY A 99 10.84 -11.86 -14.27
C GLY A 99 9.95 -11.15 -15.32
N LYS A 100 9.00 -10.35 -14.88
CA LYS A 100 8.07 -9.64 -15.77
C LYS A 100 7.52 -8.36 -15.14
N ASP A 101 7.07 -7.42 -15.97
CA ASP A 101 6.38 -6.23 -15.49
C ASP A 101 4.97 -6.53 -14.99
N HIS A 102 4.53 -5.76 -14.00
CA HIS A 102 3.15 -5.79 -13.53
C HIS A 102 2.31 -4.74 -14.27
N MET A 103 1.19 -5.17 -14.87
CA MET A 103 0.40 -4.31 -15.76
C MET A 103 -0.20 -3.07 -15.08
N SER A 104 -0.57 -3.15 -13.81
CA SER A 104 -1.05 -1.97 -13.07
C SER A 104 0.03 -0.90 -13.00
N PHE A 105 1.29 -1.29 -12.79
CA PHE A 105 2.41 -0.37 -12.75
C PHE A 105 2.67 0.27 -14.11
N VAL A 106 2.77 -0.55 -15.15
CA VAL A 106 3.01 -0.06 -16.53
C VAL A 106 1.97 0.97 -16.96
N LYS A 107 0.69 0.70 -16.65
CA LYS A 107 -0.42 1.60 -17.03
C LYS A 107 -0.50 2.88 -16.20
N LEU A 108 -0.12 2.84 -14.94
CA LEU A 108 -0.46 3.90 -13.99
C LEU A 108 0.74 4.70 -13.48
N LYS A 109 1.96 4.26 -13.74
CA LYS A 109 3.20 4.90 -13.25
C LYS A 109 3.23 6.40 -13.50
N GLU A 110 3.03 6.83 -14.74
CA GLU A 110 3.11 8.25 -15.09
C GLU A 110 1.91 9.04 -14.57
N VAL A 111 0.72 8.42 -14.56
CA VAL A 111 -0.51 9.08 -14.11
C VAL A 111 -0.50 9.33 -12.60
N LEU A 112 0.03 8.39 -11.82
CA LEU A 112 0.05 8.46 -10.36
C LEU A 112 1.30 9.13 -9.80
N LYS A 113 2.24 9.54 -10.65
CA LYS A 113 3.54 10.12 -10.25
C LYS A 113 3.41 11.36 -9.37
N ASN A 114 2.47 12.23 -9.68
CA ASN A 114 2.23 13.43 -8.91
C ASN A 114 1.04 13.25 -7.98
N PRO A 115 1.07 13.81 -6.77
CA PRO A 115 -0.09 13.79 -5.89
C PRO A 115 -1.25 14.58 -6.50
N PRO A 116 -2.50 14.34 -6.03
CA PRO A 116 -3.64 15.18 -6.40
C PRO A 116 -3.36 16.65 -6.12
N ARG A 117 -3.88 17.57 -6.96
CA ARG A 117 -3.69 19.03 -6.80
C ARG A 117 -4.21 19.54 -5.47
N ASN A 118 -5.32 18.98 -5.01
CA ASN A 118 -5.96 19.37 -3.75
C ASN A 118 -5.52 18.51 -2.56
N CYS A 119 -4.40 17.80 -2.67
CA CYS A 119 -3.84 17.03 -1.55
C CYS A 119 -3.32 17.98 -0.46
N GLY A 120 -3.49 17.60 0.80
CA GLY A 120 -2.96 18.35 1.94
C GLY A 120 -1.42 18.41 1.93
N ASP A 121 -0.86 19.37 2.65
CA ASP A 121 0.59 19.62 2.74
C ASP A 121 1.19 19.37 4.12
N SER A 122 0.45 18.71 5.00
CA SER A 122 0.93 18.38 6.35
C SER A 122 2.19 17.48 6.30
N PRO A 123 3.01 17.47 7.37
CA PRO A 123 4.15 16.57 7.45
C PRO A 123 3.74 15.11 7.30
N PHE A 124 4.70 14.26 6.92
CA PHE A 124 4.50 12.82 6.88
C PHE A 124 4.04 12.30 8.25
N THR A 125 3.05 11.44 8.22
CA THR A 125 2.58 10.68 9.39
C THR A 125 2.68 9.19 9.11
N GLN A 126 2.77 8.37 10.16
CA GLN A 126 2.78 6.92 9.98
C GLN A 126 1.44 6.43 9.41
N PRO A 127 1.45 5.46 8.50
CA PRO A 127 0.22 4.87 7.96
C PRO A 127 -0.73 4.35 9.04
N THR A 128 -2.01 4.50 8.78
CA THR A 128 -3.08 4.00 9.67
C THR A 128 -2.94 2.49 9.88
N GLN A 129 -3.11 2.04 11.11
CA GLN A 129 -3.07 0.62 11.47
C GLN A 129 -4.46 -0.01 11.29
N ALA A 130 -4.66 -0.71 10.17
CA ALA A 130 -5.89 -1.47 9.90
C ALA A 130 -5.64 -2.97 10.13
N MET A 131 -5.63 -3.36 11.38
CA MET A 131 -5.33 -4.72 11.84
C MET A 131 -6.04 -4.98 13.17
N PRO A 132 -6.11 -6.25 13.64
CA PRO A 132 -6.62 -6.57 14.97
C PRO A 132 -5.87 -5.84 16.07
N ASP A 133 -6.59 -5.48 17.14
CA ASP A 133 -6.05 -4.64 18.22
C ASP A 133 -4.86 -5.27 18.95
N ASP A 134 -4.81 -6.59 19.02
CA ASP A 134 -3.77 -7.36 19.71
C ASP A 134 -2.38 -7.28 19.04
N VAL A 135 -2.28 -6.76 17.81
CA VAL A 135 -1.01 -6.52 17.11
C VAL A 135 -0.70 -5.06 16.90
N LYS A 136 -1.63 -4.16 17.24
CA LYS A 136 -1.40 -2.71 17.17
C LYS A 136 -0.30 -2.27 18.15
N HIS A 137 0.37 -1.21 17.79
CA HIS A 137 1.46 -0.63 18.57
C HIS A 137 1.52 0.88 18.34
N SER A 138 2.15 1.63 19.24
CA SER A 138 2.39 3.08 19.06
C SER A 138 3.24 3.36 17.82
N ASP A 139 4.17 2.47 17.49
CA ASP A 139 4.95 2.48 16.25
C ASP A 139 4.29 1.60 15.19
N SER A 140 3.89 2.20 14.06
CA SER A 140 3.21 1.49 12.98
C SER A 140 4.09 0.41 12.32
N ILE A 141 5.40 0.60 12.25
CA ILE A 141 6.31 -0.44 11.73
C ILE A 141 6.23 -1.69 12.61
N THR A 142 6.34 -1.53 13.91
CA THR A 142 6.20 -2.63 14.87
C THR A 142 4.84 -3.31 14.72
N ALA A 143 3.76 -2.54 14.60
CA ALA A 143 2.42 -3.08 14.43
C ALA A 143 2.29 -3.95 13.16
N TYR A 144 2.78 -3.47 12.01
CA TYR A 144 2.74 -4.21 10.76
C TYR A 144 3.64 -5.46 10.76
N ARG A 145 4.80 -5.39 11.40
CA ARG A 145 5.67 -6.57 11.61
C ARG A 145 5.00 -7.61 12.52
N ASN A 146 4.34 -7.19 13.59
CA ASN A 146 3.54 -8.08 14.45
C ASN A 146 2.38 -8.72 13.67
N TYR A 147 1.72 -7.93 12.82
CA TYR A 147 0.64 -8.41 11.97
C TYR A 147 1.12 -9.49 11.00
N TYR A 148 2.30 -9.32 10.40
CA TYR A 148 2.94 -10.35 9.57
C TYR A 148 3.20 -11.63 10.37
N LYS A 149 3.81 -11.51 11.54
CA LYS A 149 4.18 -12.65 12.39
C LYS A 149 2.96 -13.44 12.87
N LYS A 150 1.87 -12.75 13.20
CA LYS A 150 0.71 -13.43 13.82
C LYS A 150 -0.35 -13.87 12.81
N TYR A 151 -0.67 -13.02 11.85
CA TYR A 151 -1.82 -13.24 10.98
C TYR A 151 -1.49 -13.57 9.52
N LYS A 152 -0.22 -13.51 9.13
CA LYS A 152 0.20 -13.78 7.76
C LYS A 152 1.14 -14.99 7.62
N GLN A 153 1.34 -15.77 8.67
CA GLN A 153 2.21 -16.96 8.66
C GLN A 153 1.85 -17.93 7.53
N HIS A 154 0.57 -18.15 7.30
CA HIS A 154 0.07 -19.10 6.30
C HIS A 154 0.41 -18.72 4.85
N ILE A 155 0.86 -17.49 4.60
CA ILE A 155 1.27 -17.02 3.30
C ILE A 155 2.70 -16.43 3.31
N ALA A 156 3.40 -16.52 4.43
CA ALA A 156 4.72 -15.94 4.60
C ALA A 156 5.76 -16.71 3.77
N ALA A 157 6.19 -16.10 2.69
CA ALA A 157 7.26 -16.59 1.83
C ALA A 157 7.92 -15.40 1.12
N TRP A 158 9.21 -15.47 0.91
CA TRP A 158 10.02 -14.49 0.19
C TRP A 158 10.94 -15.21 -0.80
N LYS A 159 10.75 -14.97 -2.10
CA LYS A 159 11.63 -15.50 -3.16
C LYS A 159 13.04 -14.88 -3.11
N THR A 160 13.14 -13.72 -2.47
CA THR A 160 14.43 -13.02 -2.26
C THR A 160 14.94 -13.28 -0.85
N VAL A 161 14.97 -12.28 0.01
CA VAL A 161 15.49 -12.39 1.37
C VAL A 161 14.37 -12.26 2.39
N THR A 162 14.26 -13.25 3.27
CA THR A 162 13.35 -13.15 4.42
C THR A 162 13.87 -12.05 5.35
N PRO A 163 13.02 -11.09 5.75
CA PRO A 163 13.44 -10.03 6.67
C PRO A 163 13.97 -10.58 7.99
N SER A 164 15.06 -10.02 8.50
CA SER A 164 15.72 -10.49 9.73
C SER A 164 14.82 -10.46 10.97
N TRP A 165 13.84 -9.55 11.01
CA TRP A 165 12.86 -9.46 12.10
C TRP A 165 11.75 -10.51 12.02
N TYR A 166 11.62 -11.21 10.88
CA TYR A 166 10.62 -12.27 10.73
C TYR A 166 11.14 -13.57 11.31
N THR A 167 10.95 -13.74 12.59
CA THR A 167 11.20 -14.97 13.33
C THR A 167 9.89 -15.47 13.90
N VAL A 168 9.56 -16.72 13.65
CA VAL A 168 8.33 -17.37 14.11
C VAL A 168 8.69 -18.53 15.04
#